data_91fc9e042dcc1d0e5c4c3bc365d3e80a
#
_entry.id   91fc9e042dcc1d0e5c4c3bc365d3e80a
#
_cell.length_a   1.000
_cell.length_b   1.000
_cell.length_c   1.000
_cell.angle_alpha   90.00
_cell.angle_beta   90.00
_cell.angle_gamma   90.00
#
_symmetry.space_group_name_H-M   'P 1'
#
loop_
_entity.id
_entity.type
_entity.pdbx_description
1 polymer ?
#
loop_
_entity_poly.entity_id
_entity_poly.type
_entity_poly.pdbx_seq_one_letter_code
_entity_poly.pdbx_strand_id
1 'polypeptide(L)'
;INKWSEKVEKGKIDTPVDGLVINYDDTEYASTGTVTGHHATRAGLAFKWQDEVAVTLLDHIEWSCAASVITPVAIFDPVFLEGTTVTRASLCNISEMDRLGIGEDKHTKLKIIKANKIIPKCVGVVSAQGHYTIPKVCPVCQSKAKILVGGDGKTKTLHCINTTCPAKNLRRLARFVSRQGMNIDGLSIKKLVILINKGYITGYSSIYELYQYEKQLY
;
A
#
# COMPACT_ATOMS: atom_id res chain seq x y z
N ILE A 1 16.25 9.47 -25.07
CA ILE A 1 15.37 9.80 -23.92
C ILE A 1 14.52 11.01 -24.26
N ASN A 2 15.08 12.20 -24.55
CA ASN A 2 14.36 13.45 -24.78
C ASN A 2 13.24 13.32 -25.82
N LYS A 3 13.52 12.67 -26.96
CA LYS A 3 12.51 12.44 -28.03
C LYS A 3 11.31 11.61 -27.54
N TRP A 4 11.53 10.68 -26.61
CA TRP A 4 10.46 9.87 -26.02
C TRP A 4 9.71 10.65 -24.94
N SER A 5 10.42 11.42 -24.11
CA SER A 5 9.81 12.31 -23.12
C SER A 5 8.85 13.28 -23.77
N GLU A 6 9.26 13.94 -24.86
CA GLU A 6 8.37 14.83 -25.63
C GLU A 6 7.12 14.12 -26.18
N LYS A 7 7.25 12.86 -26.61
CA LYS A 7 6.08 12.10 -27.11
C LYS A 7 5.09 11.79 -25.98
N VAL A 8 5.61 11.43 -24.80
CA VAL A 8 4.77 11.14 -23.61
C VAL A 8 4.09 12.41 -23.13
N GLU A 9 4.83 13.50 -22.95
CA GLU A 9 4.29 14.81 -22.53
C GLU A 9 3.23 15.37 -23.49
N LYS A 10 3.39 15.15 -24.79
CA LYS A 10 2.44 15.59 -25.83
C LYS A 10 1.28 14.60 -26.03
N GLY A 11 1.17 13.53 -25.22
CA GLY A 11 0.11 12.52 -25.36
C GLY A 11 0.13 11.77 -26.71
N LYS A 12 1.31 11.68 -27.36
CA LYS A 12 1.47 11.02 -28.67
C LYS A 12 1.71 9.51 -28.57
N ILE A 13 1.61 8.94 -27.38
CA ILE A 13 1.72 7.50 -27.12
C ILE A 13 0.37 7.06 -26.58
N ASP A 14 -0.30 6.15 -27.31
CA ASP A 14 -1.65 5.66 -26.97
C ASP A 14 -1.69 4.76 -25.73
N THR A 15 -0.54 4.23 -25.33
CA THR A 15 -0.43 3.35 -24.16
C THR A 15 0.12 4.13 -22.97
N PRO A 16 -0.49 4.04 -21.78
CA PRO A 16 0.07 4.60 -20.56
C PRO A 16 1.44 4.00 -20.27
N VAL A 17 2.46 4.85 -20.09
CA VAL A 17 3.83 4.44 -19.80
C VAL A 17 4.35 5.21 -18.58
N ASP A 18 5.04 4.52 -17.67
CA ASP A 18 5.64 5.09 -16.46
C ASP A 18 7.16 5.29 -16.57
N GLY A 19 7.76 4.76 -17.62
CA GLY A 19 9.21 4.85 -17.84
C GLY A 19 9.65 4.21 -19.14
N LEU A 20 10.96 4.17 -19.32
CA LEU A 20 11.63 3.48 -20.44
C LEU A 20 12.62 2.47 -19.89
N VAL A 21 12.73 1.33 -20.53
CA VAL A 21 13.82 0.37 -20.31
C VAL A 21 14.80 0.53 -21.47
N ILE A 22 16.03 0.83 -21.15
CA ILE A 22 17.12 1.03 -22.11
C ILE A 22 18.02 -0.19 -22.02
N ASN A 23 18.06 -1.00 -23.05
CA ASN A 23 18.91 -2.18 -23.14
C ASN A 23 20.03 -1.98 -24.18
N TYR A 24 21.07 -2.77 -24.11
CA TYR A 24 22.02 -2.87 -25.20
C TYR A 24 21.31 -3.43 -26.44
N ASP A 25 21.67 -2.90 -27.62
CA ASP A 25 21.14 -3.37 -28.92
C ASP A 25 21.69 -4.77 -29.26
N ASP A 26 22.93 -5.03 -28.89
CA ASP A 26 23.55 -6.35 -28.99
C ASP A 26 23.02 -7.28 -27.88
N THR A 27 22.17 -8.22 -28.26
CA THR A 27 21.55 -9.18 -27.34
C THR A 27 22.52 -10.22 -26.78
N GLU A 28 23.58 -10.58 -27.52
CA GLU A 28 24.63 -11.48 -27.02
C GLU A 28 25.42 -10.79 -25.92
N TYR A 29 25.85 -9.55 -26.15
CA TYR A 29 26.51 -8.77 -25.12
C TYR A 29 25.61 -8.56 -23.91
N ALA A 30 24.34 -8.24 -24.12
CA ALA A 30 23.36 -8.08 -23.03
C ALA A 30 23.21 -9.35 -22.18
N SER A 31 23.30 -10.55 -22.80
CA SER A 31 23.20 -11.84 -22.11
C SER A 31 24.39 -12.15 -21.19
N THR A 32 25.55 -11.51 -21.42
CA THR A 32 26.74 -11.67 -20.55
C THR A 32 26.59 -10.97 -19.19
N GLY A 33 25.60 -10.09 -19.05
CA GLY A 33 25.30 -9.39 -17.80
C GLY A 33 24.86 -10.34 -16.68
N THR A 34 25.28 -10.02 -15.44
CA THR A 34 24.85 -10.78 -14.28
C THR A 34 23.34 -10.61 -14.06
N VAL A 35 22.67 -11.67 -13.62
CA VAL A 35 21.23 -11.65 -13.29
C VAL A 35 21.03 -11.18 -11.86
N THR A 36 20.05 -10.29 -11.65
CA THR A 36 19.60 -9.90 -10.32
C THR A 36 18.73 -10.98 -9.69
N GLY A 37 18.50 -10.93 -8.37
CA GLY A 37 17.60 -11.87 -7.67
C GLY A 37 16.15 -11.88 -8.15
N HIS A 38 15.78 -10.98 -9.09
CA HIS A 38 14.47 -10.92 -9.75
C HIS A 38 14.53 -11.36 -11.21
N HIS A 39 15.54 -12.12 -11.61
CA HIS A 39 15.74 -12.61 -12.98
C HIS A 39 15.90 -11.51 -14.05
N ALA A 40 16.17 -10.26 -13.64
CA ALA A 40 16.47 -9.17 -14.56
C ALA A 40 17.96 -9.09 -14.80
N THR A 41 18.37 -8.96 -16.06
CA THR A 41 19.79 -8.75 -16.42
C THR A 41 20.23 -7.35 -16.02
N ARG A 42 21.49 -7.19 -15.60
CA ARG A 42 22.08 -5.88 -15.33
C ARG A 42 22.48 -5.13 -16.62
N ALA A 43 22.14 -5.66 -17.76
CA ALA A 43 22.42 -5.07 -19.06
C ALA A 43 21.44 -3.95 -19.46
N GLY A 44 20.44 -3.67 -18.63
CA GLY A 44 19.44 -2.64 -18.89
C GLY A 44 19.42 -1.57 -17.79
N LEU A 45 18.98 -0.37 -18.17
CA LEU A 45 18.72 0.74 -17.27
C LEU A 45 17.24 1.14 -17.37
N ALA A 46 16.58 1.28 -16.23
CA ALA A 46 15.25 1.85 -16.16
C ALA A 46 15.33 3.36 -15.99
N PHE A 47 14.70 4.09 -16.91
CA PHE A 47 14.48 5.53 -16.81
C PHE A 47 13.02 5.76 -16.46
N LYS A 48 12.77 6.54 -15.40
CA LYS A 48 11.43 6.95 -14.99
C LYS A 48 11.32 8.46 -15.05
N TRP A 49 10.16 8.95 -15.55
CA TRP A 49 9.84 10.37 -15.46
C TRP A 49 9.57 10.75 -14.02
N GLN A 50 9.69 12.04 -13.74
CA GLN A 50 9.30 12.57 -12.44
C GLN A 50 7.79 12.34 -12.22
N ASP A 51 7.45 11.92 -11.01
CA ASP A 51 6.05 11.80 -10.61
C ASP A 51 5.41 13.20 -10.53
N GLU A 52 4.15 13.28 -10.94
CA GLU A 52 3.34 14.48 -10.73
C GLU A 52 3.13 14.68 -9.22
N VAL A 53 3.34 15.92 -8.74
CA VAL A 53 3.19 16.26 -7.32
C VAL A 53 1.98 17.15 -7.13
N ALA A 54 1.01 16.70 -6.36
CA ALA A 54 -0.10 17.54 -5.89
C ALA A 54 0.14 18.02 -4.45
N VAL A 55 -0.36 19.22 -4.15
CA VAL A 55 -0.35 19.78 -2.80
C VAL A 55 -1.78 19.83 -2.28
N THR A 56 -2.01 19.33 -1.06
CA THR A 56 -3.34 19.28 -0.45
C THR A 56 -3.27 19.54 1.05
N LEU A 57 -4.43 19.84 1.66
CA LEU A 57 -4.57 20.04 3.09
C LEU A 57 -4.90 18.72 3.78
N LEU A 58 -4.21 18.42 4.88
CA LEU A 58 -4.52 17.28 5.73
C LEU A 58 -5.84 17.53 6.47
N ASP A 59 -6.75 16.56 6.45
CA ASP A 59 -7.94 16.56 7.31
C ASP A 59 -7.62 15.89 8.65
N HIS A 60 -7.20 14.63 8.62
CA HIS A 60 -6.78 13.86 9.80
C HIS A 60 -5.89 12.68 9.44
N ILE A 61 -5.34 12.02 10.46
CA ILE A 61 -4.58 10.77 10.30
C ILE A 61 -5.43 9.60 10.80
N GLU A 62 -5.79 8.70 9.87
CA GLU A 62 -6.47 7.45 10.18
C GLU A 62 -5.44 6.36 10.47
N TRP A 63 -5.64 5.59 11.55
CA TRP A 63 -4.81 4.43 11.87
C TRP A 63 -5.53 3.14 11.49
N SER A 64 -5.01 2.42 10.53
CA SER A 64 -5.60 1.19 9.98
C SER A 64 -4.81 -0.04 10.39
N CYS A 65 -5.49 -1.06 10.94
CA CYS A 65 -4.86 -2.33 11.30
C CYS A 65 -5.12 -3.39 10.22
N ALA A 66 -4.06 -3.75 9.50
CA ALA A 66 -4.06 -4.87 8.57
C ALA A 66 -3.09 -5.95 9.07
N ALA A 67 -3.60 -7.08 9.50
CA ALA A 67 -2.85 -8.12 10.21
C ALA A 67 -2.41 -7.65 11.61
N SER A 68 -1.09 -7.54 11.88
CA SER A 68 -0.58 -7.06 13.17
C SER A 68 -0.13 -5.60 13.14
N VAL A 69 0.22 -5.10 11.96
CA VAL A 69 0.74 -3.74 11.81
C VAL A 69 -0.41 -2.75 11.77
N ILE A 70 -0.29 -1.68 12.53
CA ILE A 70 -1.19 -0.54 12.52
C ILE A 70 -0.49 0.58 11.74
N THR A 71 -1.00 0.88 10.55
CA THR A 71 -0.39 1.79 9.59
C THR A 71 -1.11 3.14 9.58
N PRO A 72 -0.39 4.25 9.66
CA PRO A 72 -0.98 5.58 9.51
C PRO A 72 -1.31 5.88 8.05
N VAL A 73 -2.45 6.49 7.82
CA VAL A 73 -2.96 6.91 6.51
C VAL A 73 -3.40 8.37 6.62
N ALA A 74 -2.83 9.25 5.81
CA ALA A 74 -3.31 10.62 5.71
C ALA A 74 -4.63 10.65 4.94
N ILE A 75 -5.63 11.30 5.52
CA ILE A 75 -6.88 11.68 4.86
C ILE A 75 -6.80 13.18 4.59
N PHE A 76 -7.12 13.59 3.38
CA PHE A 76 -6.89 14.96 2.94
C PHE A 76 -7.93 15.41 1.89
N ASP A 77 -7.99 16.71 1.64
CA ASP A 77 -8.86 17.30 0.64
C ASP A 77 -8.61 16.65 -0.73
N PRO A 78 -9.68 16.34 -1.50
CA PRO A 78 -9.55 15.66 -2.78
C PRO A 78 -8.61 16.41 -3.74
N VAL A 79 -7.65 15.69 -4.33
CA VAL A 79 -6.77 16.20 -5.38
C VAL A 79 -6.84 15.32 -6.61
N PHE A 80 -6.81 15.93 -7.79
CA PHE A 80 -6.70 15.20 -9.05
C PHE A 80 -5.22 14.96 -9.34
N LEU A 81 -4.85 13.70 -9.58
CA LEU A 81 -3.47 13.29 -9.77
C LEU A 81 -3.42 12.06 -10.67
N GLU A 82 -2.63 12.10 -11.73
CA GLU A 82 -2.47 10.99 -12.68
C GLU A 82 -3.82 10.38 -13.12
N GLY A 83 -4.75 11.24 -13.57
CA GLY A 83 -6.03 10.83 -14.14
C GLY A 83 -7.12 10.37 -13.15
N THR A 84 -6.89 10.41 -11.84
CA THR A 84 -7.91 10.06 -10.83
C THR A 84 -7.89 11.00 -9.63
N THR A 85 -9.02 11.10 -8.94
CA THR A 85 -9.12 11.84 -7.67
C THR A 85 -8.63 10.98 -6.51
N VAL A 86 -7.74 11.54 -5.71
CA VAL A 86 -7.13 10.91 -4.53
C VAL A 86 -7.51 11.69 -3.28
N THR A 87 -7.90 10.97 -2.23
CA THR A 87 -8.32 11.55 -0.93
C THR A 87 -7.54 10.95 0.25
N ARG A 88 -6.70 9.94 0.00
CA ARG A 88 -5.94 9.25 1.03
C ARG A 88 -4.61 8.73 0.53
N ALA A 89 -3.58 8.77 1.38
CA ALA A 89 -2.26 8.23 1.06
C ALA A 89 -1.62 7.59 2.29
N SER A 90 -0.84 6.53 2.07
CA SER A 90 -0.09 5.89 3.15
C SER A 90 1.01 6.81 3.67
N LEU A 91 1.14 6.88 5.00
CA LEU A 91 2.27 7.47 5.72
C LEU A 91 3.30 6.42 6.14
N CYS A 92 3.16 5.20 5.65
CA CYS A 92 4.04 4.05 5.85
C CYS A 92 4.14 3.60 7.32
N ASN A 93 4.83 4.37 8.17
CA ASN A 93 5.09 4.03 9.57
C ASN A 93 5.46 5.28 10.39
N ILE A 94 5.67 5.11 11.69
CA ILE A 94 6.00 6.20 12.63
C ILE A 94 7.30 6.90 12.22
N SER A 95 8.36 6.15 11.88
CA SER A 95 9.63 6.76 11.48
C SER A 95 9.51 7.62 10.22
N GLU A 96 8.66 7.23 9.29
CA GLU A 96 8.41 8.03 8.09
C GLU A 96 7.61 9.29 8.43
N MET A 97 6.65 9.24 9.35
CA MET A 97 5.95 10.42 9.85
C MET A 97 6.91 11.39 10.54
N ASP A 98 7.82 10.87 11.38
CA ASP A 98 8.87 11.65 12.03
C ASP A 98 9.80 12.30 10.98
N ARG A 99 10.23 11.54 9.97
CA ARG A 99 11.08 12.03 8.88
C ARG A 99 10.42 13.13 8.05
N LEU A 100 9.13 12.99 7.80
CA LEU A 100 8.35 13.99 7.07
C LEU A 100 8.06 15.24 7.91
N GLY A 101 8.19 15.15 9.23
CA GLY A 101 7.84 16.24 10.15
C GLY A 101 6.34 16.54 10.10
N ILE A 102 5.50 15.50 9.99
CA ILE A 102 4.06 15.69 9.84
C ILE A 102 3.43 16.16 11.13
N GLY A 103 2.55 17.17 11.07
CA GLY A 103 1.69 17.60 12.16
C GLY A 103 0.24 17.32 11.84
N GLU A 104 -0.54 16.85 12.80
CA GLU A 104 -1.97 16.55 12.61
C GLU A 104 -2.80 17.80 12.88
N ASP A 105 -2.87 18.66 11.88
CA ASP A 105 -3.69 19.87 11.86
C ASP A 105 -4.21 20.13 10.45
N LYS A 106 -5.41 20.70 10.34
CA LYS A 106 -6.07 21.01 9.05
C LYS A 106 -5.32 22.02 8.18
N HIS A 107 -4.36 22.74 8.74
CA HIS A 107 -3.50 23.67 8.00
C HIS A 107 -2.20 23.01 7.50
N THR A 108 -1.95 21.74 7.86
CA THR A 108 -0.81 20.99 7.36
C THR A 108 -0.96 20.71 5.88
N LYS A 109 0.01 21.16 5.07
CA LYS A 109 0.04 20.98 3.61
C LYS A 109 0.96 19.82 3.24
N LEU A 110 0.39 18.81 2.59
CA LEU A 110 1.08 17.60 2.16
C LEU A 110 1.46 17.66 0.68
N LYS A 111 2.58 17.04 0.33
CA LYS A 111 2.96 16.72 -1.06
C LYS A 111 2.62 15.27 -1.34
N ILE A 112 1.72 15.03 -2.28
CA ILE A 112 1.24 13.70 -2.67
C ILE A 112 1.69 13.40 -4.08
N ILE A 113 2.16 12.17 -4.29
CA ILE A 113 2.42 11.57 -5.61
C ILE A 113 1.65 10.27 -5.76
N LYS A 114 1.58 9.75 -6.98
CA LYS A 114 1.24 8.33 -7.21
C LYS A 114 2.50 7.55 -7.59
N ALA A 115 3.05 6.85 -6.61
CA ALA A 115 4.17 5.95 -6.86
C ALA A 115 3.79 4.93 -7.94
N ASN A 116 4.65 4.79 -8.97
CA ASN A 116 4.38 3.97 -10.17
C ASN A 116 3.05 4.30 -10.86
N LYS A 117 2.60 5.56 -10.79
CA LYS A 117 1.32 6.06 -11.32
C LYS A 117 0.06 5.38 -10.76
N ILE A 118 0.17 4.63 -9.68
CA ILE A 118 -0.93 3.82 -9.11
C ILE A 118 -1.16 4.13 -7.63
N ILE A 119 -0.11 4.10 -6.80
CA ILE A 119 -0.23 4.07 -5.34
C ILE A 119 -0.02 5.48 -4.75
N PRO A 120 -1.04 6.10 -4.14
CA PRO A 120 -0.88 7.38 -3.47
C PRO A 120 0.09 7.30 -2.30
N LYS A 121 1.06 8.19 -2.26
CA LYS A 121 2.08 8.29 -1.23
C LYS A 121 2.35 9.74 -0.85
N CYS A 122 2.45 10.01 0.45
CA CYS A 122 2.96 11.29 0.94
C CYS A 122 4.49 11.28 0.85
N VAL A 123 5.06 12.26 0.15
CA VAL A 123 6.52 12.38 -0.05
C VAL A 123 7.13 13.58 0.65
N GLY A 124 6.32 14.49 1.15
CA GLY A 124 6.80 15.66 1.85
C GLY A 124 5.68 16.46 2.50
N VAL A 125 6.09 17.41 3.31
CA VAL A 125 5.23 18.40 3.96
C VAL A 125 5.73 19.79 3.53
N VAL A 126 4.80 20.63 3.08
CA VAL A 126 5.12 22.03 2.71
C VAL A 126 5.13 22.90 3.97
N SER A 127 4.11 22.70 4.80
CA SER A 127 3.98 23.35 6.10
C SER A 127 3.28 22.40 7.06
N ALA A 128 3.81 22.24 8.26
CA ALA A 128 3.21 21.42 9.31
C ALA A 128 2.77 22.28 10.47
N GLN A 129 1.62 21.94 11.04
CA GLN A 129 1.12 22.49 12.29
C GLN A 129 0.63 21.36 13.19
N GLY A 130 0.70 21.58 14.52
CA GLY A 130 0.29 20.60 15.51
C GLY A 130 1.25 19.42 15.66
N HIS A 131 0.79 18.42 16.38
CA HIS A 131 1.49 17.15 16.62
C HIS A 131 0.53 16.00 16.38
N TYR A 132 1.00 14.92 15.76
CA TYR A 132 0.18 13.72 15.61
C TYR A 132 0.19 12.87 16.88
N THR A 133 -0.87 12.10 17.09
CA THR A 133 -1.02 11.20 18.23
C THR A 133 -0.92 9.75 17.81
N ILE A 134 -0.04 8.98 18.49
CA ILE A 134 0.07 7.55 18.27
C ILE A 134 -0.97 6.84 19.15
N PRO A 135 -1.87 6.01 18.56
CA PRO A 135 -2.89 5.30 19.33
C PRO A 135 -2.26 4.27 20.27
N LYS A 136 -2.76 4.21 21.49
CA LYS A 136 -2.32 3.22 22.50
C LYS A 136 -3.02 1.87 22.36
N VAL A 137 -4.08 1.82 21.56
CA VAL A 137 -4.91 0.63 21.34
C VAL A 137 -5.10 0.36 19.85
N CYS A 138 -5.36 -0.90 19.53
CA CYS A 138 -5.68 -1.32 18.17
C CYS A 138 -7.06 -0.80 17.74
N PRO A 139 -7.19 -0.18 16.58
CA PRO A 139 -8.49 0.34 16.11
C PRO A 139 -9.53 -0.76 15.83
N VAL A 140 -9.11 -2.02 15.67
CA VAL A 140 -10.02 -3.13 15.38
C VAL A 140 -10.47 -3.87 16.62
N CYS A 141 -9.56 -4.24 17.53
CA CYS A 141 -9.90 -5.09 18.68
C CYS A 141 -9.77 -4.38 20.03
N GLN A 142 -9.43 -3.10 20.05
CA GLN A 142 -9.24 -2.26 21.24
C GLN A 142 -8.19 -2.78 22.25
N SER A 143 -7.47 -3.86 21.89
CA SER A 143 -6.36 -4.35 22.70
C SER A 143 -5.16 -3.43 22.58
N LYS A 144 -4.25 -3.50 23.54
CA LYS A 144 -3.04 -2.68 23.60
C LYS A 144 -2.23 -2.75 22.30
N ALA A 145 -1.81 -1.59 21.82
CA ALA A 145 -0.83 -1.46 20.74
C ALA A 145 0.57 -1.19 21.31
N LYS A 146 1.60 -1.66 20.61
CA LYS A 146 3.00 -1.49 20.99
C LYS A 146 3.84 -1.05 19.81
N ILE A 147 4.72 -0.08 20.04
CA ILE A 147 5.74 0.32 19.06
C ILE A 147 6.85 -0.74 19.08
N LEU A 148 7.18 -1.26 17.91
CA LEU A 148 8.31 -2.14 17.68
C LEU A 148 9.36 -1.42 16.84
N VAL A 149 10.64 -1.67 17.17
CA VAL A 149 11.77 -1.16 16.40
C VAL A 149 12.26 -2.29 15.50
N GLY A 150 12.45 -1.99 14.22
CA GLY A 150 12.94 -2.95 13.23
C GLY A 150 14.37 -3.42 13.50
N GLY A 151 14.80 -4.46 12.80
CA GLY A 151 16.16 -4.99 12.91
C GLY A 151 17.26 -4.00 12.48
N ASP A 152 16.89 -2.93 11.78
CA ASP A 152 17.75 -1.80 11.43
C ASP A 152 18.01 -0.82 12.59
N GLY A 153 17.37 -1.04 13.76
CA GLY A 153 17.44 -0.17 14.93
C GLY A 153 16.78 1.20 14.78
N LYS A 154 16.17 1.49 13.62
CA LYS A 154 15.65 2.83 13.27
C LYS A 154 14.16 2.86 12.94
N THR A 155 13.68 1.85 12.22
CA THR A 155 12.29 1.82 11.75
C THR A 155 11.33 1.50 12.90
N LYS A 156 10.46 2.45 13.25
CA LYS A 156 9.41 2.29 14.27
C LYS A 156 8.08 1.98 13.60
N THR A 157 7.45 0.89 14.00
CA THR A 157 6.14 0.46 13.53
C THR A 157 5.21 0.20 14.71
N LEU A 158 3.92 0.50 14.56
CA LEU A 158 2.91 0.24 15.59
C LEU A 158 2.27 -1.12 15.36
N HIS A 159 2.14 -1.92 16.41
CA HIS A 159 1.61 -3.28 16.31
C HIS A 159 0.50 -3.56 17.33
N CYS A 160 -0.52 -4.26 16.90
CA CYS A 160 -1.49 -4.90 17.78
C CYS A 160 -0.85 -6.13 18.43
N ILE A 161 -0.85 -6.22 19.76
CA ILE A 161 -0.27 -7.38 20.48
C ILE A 161 -1.25 -8.55 20.63
N ASN A 162 -2.54 -8.34 20.42
CA ASN A 162 -3.55 -9.38 20.53
C ASN A 162 -3.37 -10.45 19.43
N THR A 163 -3.12 -11.70 19.81
CA THR A 163 -2.93 -12.83 18.89
C THR A 163 -4.21 -13.25 18.19
N THR A 164 -5.37 -12.99 18.79
CA THR A 164 -6.71 -13.33 18.30
C THR A 164 -7.43 -12.13 17.66
N CYS A 165 -6.71 -11.04 17.35
CA CYS A 165 -7.29 -9.89 16.71
C CYS A 165 -8.01 -10.26 15.41
N PRO A 166 -9.28 -9.81 15.19
CA PRO A 166 -10.03 -10.09 13.97
C PRO A 166 -9.29 -9.72 12.68
N ALA A 167 -8.52 -8.61 12.68
CA ALA A 167 -7.70 -8.22 11.54
C ALA A 167 -6.61 -9.26 11.21
N LYS A 168 -6.00 -9.90 12.23
CA LYS A 168 -5.02 -10.97 12.05
C LYS A 168 -5.66 -12.23 11.49
N ASN A 169 -6.81 -12.61 12.02
CA ASN A 169 -7.55 -13.79 11.56
C ASN A 169 -8.00 -13.62 10.11
N LEU A 170 -8.58 -12.46 9.78
CA LEU A 170 -8.96 -12.15 8.41
C LEU A 170 -7.76 -12.23 7.45
N ARG A 171 -6.59 -11.69 7.84
CA ARG A 171 -5.39 -11.73 7.00
C ARG A 171 -4.84 -13.13 6.80
N ARG A 172 -4.91 -13.98 7.85
CA ARG A 172 -4.53 -15.40 7.76
C ARG A 172 -5.42 -16.15 6.79
N LEU A 173 -6.75 -15.98 6.91
CA LEU A 173 -7.72 -16.58 5.99
C LEU A 173 -7.54 -16.06 4.57
N ALA A 174 -7.35 -14.75 4.38
CA ALA A 174 -7.10 -14.16 3.07
C ALA A 174 -5.84 -14.73 2.41
N ARG A 175 -4.76 -14.94 3.16
CA ARG A 175 -3.56 -15.59 2.64
C ARG A 175 -3.79 -17.06 2.32
N PHE A 176 -4.54 -17.77 3.16
CA PHE A 176 -4.87 -19.18 2.95
C PHE A 176 -5.62 -19.38 1.63
N VAL A 177 -6.64 -18.56 1.34
CA VAL A 177 -7.43 -18.68 0.10
C VAL A 177 -6.75 -18.08 -1.12
N SER A 178 -5.71 -17.27 -0.94
CA SER A 178 -5.04 -16.57 -2.05
C SER A 178 -4.29 -17.52 -3.00
N ARG A 179 -3.86 -16.97 -4.15
CA ARG A 179 -3.04 -17.67 -5.14
C ARG A 179 -1.76 -18.28 -4.56
N GLN A 180 -1.20 -17.66 -3.51
CA GLN A 180 0.00 -18.15 -2.81
C GLN A 180 -0.32 -19.22 -1.75
N GLY A 181 -1.58 -19.49 -1.47
CA GLY A 181 -2.07 -20.51 -0.56
C GLY A 181 -2.79 -21.63 -1.32
N MET A 182 -4.07 -21.83 -0.99
CA MET A 182 -4.93 -22.87 -1.59
C MET A 182 -5.53 -22.47 -2.95
N ASN A 183 -5.29 -21.25 -3.40
CA ASN A 183 -5.79 -20.71 -4.68
C ASN A 183 -7.30 -20.91 -4.87
N ILE A 184 -8.10 -20.56 -3.85
CA ILE A 184 -9.55 -20.66 -3.92
C ILE A 184 -10.09 -19.47 -4.70
N ASP A 185 -10.46 -19.70 -5.96
CA ASP A 185 -10.92 -18.65 -6.84
C ASP A 185 -12.27 -18.07 -6.37
N GLY A 186 -12.46 -16.79 -6.64
CA GLY A 186 -13.69 -16.07 -6.29
C GLY A 186 -13.85 -15.73 -4.80
N LEU A 187 -13.02 -16.22 -3.88
CA LEU A 187 -13.09 -15.93 -2.44
C LEU A 187 -12.21 -14.74 -2.05
N SER A 188 -12.64 -13.53 -2.39
CA SER A 188 -11.94 -12.28 -2.08
C SER A 188 -12.01 -11.91 -0.59
N ILE A 189 -11.13 -11.00 -0.15
CA ILE A 189 -11.16 -10.44 1.23
C ILE A 189 -12.54 -9.87 1.57
N LYS A 190 -13.21 -9.19 0.65
CA LYS A 190 -14.54 -8.62 0.86
C LYS A 190 -15.58 -9.72 1.15
N LYS A 191 -15.53 -10.82 0.38
CA LYS A 191 -16.42 -11.97 0.61
C LYS A 191 -16.09 -12.66 1.94
N LEU A 192 -14.81 -12.83 2.28
CA LEU A 192 -14.39 -13.37 3.57
C LEU A 192 -14.97 -12.58 4.74
N VAL A 193 -14.90 -11.25 4.70
CA VAL A 193 -15.49 -10.38 5.74
C VAL A 193 -16.99 -10.65 5.89
N ILE A 194 -17.72 -10.73 4.79
CA ILE A 194 -19.17 -11.00 4.81
C ILE A 194 -19.45 -12.37 5.43
N LEU A 195 -18.74 -13.41 5.00
CA LEU A 195 -18.94 -14.79 5.47
C LEU A 195 -18.56 -14.98 6.93
N ILE A 196 -17.50 -14.31 7.39
CA ILE A 196 -17.11 -14.28 8.81
C ILE A 196 -18.16 -13.57 9.64
N ASN A 197 -18.63 -12.41 9.21
CA ASN A 197 -19.66 -11.65 9.94
C ASN A 197 -21.01 -12.39 10.01
N LYS A 198 -21.33 -13.20 9.02
CA LYS A 198 -22.52 -14.07 9.01
C LYS A 198 -22.30 -15.39 9.80
N GLY A 199 -21.09 -15.64 10.32
CA GLY A 199 -20.75 -16.85 11.07
C GLY A 199 -20.53 -18.10 10.23
N TYR A 200 -20.52 -18.00 8.88
CA TYR A 200 -20.27 -19.15 8.00
C TYR A 200 -18.80 -19.58 7.98
N ILE A 201 -17.89 -18.64 8.21
CA ILE A 201 -16.44 -18.92 8.33
C ILE A 201 -15.97 -18.57 9.73
N THR A 202 -15.55 -19.59 10.48
CA THR A 202 -14.96 -19.47 11.82
C THR A 202 -13.47 -19.85 11.85
N GLY A 203 -13.00 -20.58 10.84
CA GLY A 203 -11.63 -21.06 10.72
C GLY A 203 -11.35 -21.60 9.32
N TYR A 204 -10.21 -22.28 9.17
CA TYR A 204 -9.81 -22.83 7.86
C TYR A 204 -10.74 -23.97 7.41
N SER A 205 -11.15 -24.87 8.30
CA SER A 205 -12.02 -26.02 8.00
C SER A 205 -13.39 -25.57 7.49
N SER A 206 -13.98 -24.54 8.10
CA SER A 206 -15.30 -24.06 7.72
C SER A 206 -15.37 -23.50 6.29
N ILE A 207 -14.24 -23.18 5.67
CA ILE A 207 -14.19 -22.80 4.26
C ILE A 207 -14.63 -23.96 3.36
N TYR A 208 -14.23 -25.19 3.72
CA TYR A 208 -14.60 -26.41 2.97
C TYR A 208 -16.05 -26.87 3.28
N GLU A 209 -16.66 -26.32 4.29
CA GLU A 209 -18.04 -26.61 4.71
C GLU A 209 -19.06 -25.63 4.12
N LEU A 210 -18.61 -24.62 3.36
CA LEU A 210 -19.50 -23.59 2.78
C LEU A 210 -20.59 -24.15 1.87
N TYR A 211 -20.41 -25.35 1.29
CA TYR A 211 -21.42 -26.03 0.49
C TYR A 211 -22.72 -26.31 1.29
N GLN A 212 -22.64 -26.45 2.61
CA GLN A 212 -23.79 -26.64 3.49
C GLN A 212 -24.73 -25.42 3.51
N TYR A 213 -24.20 -24.26 3.15
CA TYR A 213 -24.92 -22.97 3.14
C TYR A 213 -25.27 -22.50 1.72
N GLU A 214 -25.23 -23.40 0.73
CA GLU A 214 -25.48 -23.05 -0.67
C GLU A 214 -26.75 -22.23 -0.87
N LYS A 215 -27.87 -22.67 -0.27
CA LYS A 215 -29.19 -21.99 -0.37
C LYS A 215 -29.21 -20.59 0.27
N GLN A 216 -28.31 -20.28 1.19
CA GLN A 216 -28.21 -18.97 1.86
C GLN A 216 -27.20 -18.05 1.17
N LEU A 217 -26.37 -18.59 0.29
CA LEU A 217 -25.32 -17.86 -0.41
C LEU A 217 -25.74 -17.40 -1.80
N TYR A 218 -26.78 -18.00 -2.35
CA TYR A 218 -27.48 -17.64 -3.58
C TYR A 218 -28.86 -17.06 -3.20
#